data_bd7e6691508c61de7fa00fcc4b4942a6
#
_entry.id   bd7e6691508c61de7fa00fcc4b4942a6
#
_cell.length_a   1.000
_cell.length_b   1.000
_cell.length_c   1.000
_cell.angle_alpha   90.00
_cell.angle_beta   90.00
_cell.angle_gamma   90.00
#
_symmetry.space_group_name_H-M   'P 1'
#
loop_
_entity.id
_entity.type
_entity.pdbx_description
1 polymer ?
#
loop_
_entity_poly.entity_id
_entity_poly.type
_entity_poly.pdbx_seq_one_letter_code
_entity_poly.pdbx_strand_id
1 'polypeptide(L)'
;NKLENFPFFSPDGKQLYFCTCDRIDSLPQQFSNIKYRICSIGFDPQNNQFSKQVDTLIDLTNAGKSVTLPSISPDGQFIACSAAPHGCFSSWIPESDLYLYNTKTKKLIAATEWNSPEAESCTTWSSNSRWVIFSGRREDGIYNRLYIAHIDSVGNLSKPFLLPQRDPTYNQRNLKAYNLPRLIKGKVTISPITIGRCAEAKGKKSVRFSKHSYKPLINEATENHSEIN
;
A
#
# COMPACT_ATOMS: atom_id res chain seq x y z
N ASN A 1 -7.36 -18.31 -10.32
CA ASN A 1 -7.44 -17.09 -11.14
C ASN A 1 -7.79 -15.89 -10.26
N LYS A 2 -6.78 -15.35 -9.57
CA LYS A 2 -6.89 -14.16 -8.71
C LYS A 2 -5.86 -13.13 -9.12
N LEU A 3 -6.13 -11.86 -8.81
CA LEU A 3 -5.15 -10.78 -8.87
C LEU A 3 -4.56 -10.63 -7.48
N GLU A 4 -3.24 -10.60 -7.38
CA GLU A 4 -2.52 -10.52 -6.12
C GLU A 4 -1.50 -9.38 -6.18
N ASN A 5 -1.44 -8.58 -5.12
CA ASN A 5 -0.52 -7.45 -5.02
C ASN A 5 -0.17 -7.10 -3.56
N PHE A 6 0.72 -6.13 -3.38
CA PHE A 6 1.19 -5.60 -2.09
C PHE A 6 1.64 -6.68 -1.10
N PRO A 7 2.56 -7.60 -1.50
CA PRO A 7 3.08 -8.60 -0.58
C PRO A 7 4.02 -7.96 0.46
N PHE A 8 3.95 -8.43 1.71
CA PHE A 8 4.90 -8.08 2.75
C PHE A 8 4.93 -9.16 3.83
N PHE A 9 6.10 -9.34 4.45
CA PHE A 9 6.26 -10.31 5.52
C PHE A 9 5.93 -9.73 6.89
N SER A 10 5.48 -10.59 7.80
CA SER A 10 5.44 -10.27 9.22
C SER A 10 6.84 -9.95 9.75
N PRO A 11 6.96 -9.22 10.86
CA PRO A 11 8.27 -8.87 11.44
C PRO A 11 9.12 -10.09 11.82
N ASP A 12 8.51 -11.22 12.14
CA ASP A 12 9.17 -12.49 12.45
C ASP A 12 9.46 -13.37 11.20
N GLY A 13 9.04 -12.91 10.01
CA GLY A 13 9.24 -13.60 8.74
C GLY A 13 8.43 -14.89 8.56
N LYS A 14 7.44 -15.18 9.42
CA LYS A 14 6.68 -16.44 9.39
C LYS A 14 5.32 -16.33 8.69
N GLN A 15 4.88 -15.14 8.35
CA GLN A 15 3.64 -14.90 7.61
C GLN A 15 3.92 -13.98 6.43
N LEU A 16 3.38 -14.31 5.27
CA LEU A 16 3.27 -13.40 4.15
C LEU A 16 1.84 -12.87 4.09
N TYR A 17 1.71 -11.55 4.11
CA TYR A 17 0.45 -10.84 3.90
C TYR A 17 0.40 -10.32 2.47
N PHE A 18 -0.79 -10.31 1.88
CA PHE A 18 -0.98 -9.82 0.51
C PHE A 18 -2.42 -9.41 0.27
N CYS A 19 -2.64 -8.57 -0.73
CA CYS A 19 -3.98 -8.25 -1.19
C CYS A 19 -4.37 -9.17 -2.33
N THR A 20 -5.62 -9.64 -2.33
CA THR A 20 -6.15 -10.46 -3.43
C THR A 20 -7.59 -10.08 -3.77
N CYS A 21 -7.93 -10.19 -5.05
CA CYS A 21 -9.31 -10.12 -5.52
C CYS A 21 -9.55 -11.15 -6.64
N ASP A 22 -10.81 -11.39 -6.94
CA ASP A 22 -11.15 -12.24 -8.08
C ASP A 22 -10.78 -11.53 -9.38
N ARG A 23 -10.29 -12.30 -10.35
CA ARG A 23 -9.95 -11.78 -11.66
C ARG A 23 -11.19 -11.27 -12.38
N ILE A 24 -11.07 -10.11 -13.01
CA ILE A 24 -12.08 -9.50 -13.85
C ILE A 24 -11.56 -9.48 -15.29
N ASP A 25 -12.24 -10.13 -16.19
CA ASP A 25 -11.78 -10.30 -17.58
C ASP A 25 -12.04 -9.07 -18.46
N SER A 26 -12.96 -8.18 -18.05
CA SER A 26 -13.36 -6.99 -18.82
C SER A 26 -12.75 -5.70 -18.26
N LEU A 27 -11.44 -5.68 -18.04
CA LEU A 27 -10.72 -4.45 -17.72
C LEU A 27 -10.37 -3.68 -19.01
N PRO A 28 -10.42 -2.33 -19.00
CA PRO A 28 -10.67 -1.44 -17.87
C PRO A 28 -12.14 -1.15 -17.55
N GLN A 29 -13.10 -1.61 -18.36
CA GLN A 29 -14.52 -1.23 -18.25
C GLN A 29 -15.15 -1.56 -16.89
N GLN A 30 -14.68 -2.62 -16.24
CA GLN A 30 -15.18 -3.07 -14.95
C GLN A 30 -14.22 -2.75 -13.77
N PHE A 31 -13.40 -1.73 -13.93
CA PHE A 31 -12.42 -1.36 -12.86
C PHE A 31 -13.09 -1.07 -11.52
N SER A 32 -14.29 -0.47 -11.51
CA SER A 32 -15.06 -0.20 -10.30
C SER A 32 -15.51 -1.46 -9.53
N ASN A 33 -15.50 -2.62 -10.19
CA ASN A 33 -15.87 -3.90 -9.59
C ASN A 33 -14.69 -4.58 -8.86
N ILE A 34 -13.48 -4.06 -9.01
CA ILE A 34 -12.29 -4.60 -8.33
C ILE A 34 -12.40 -4.34 -6.83
N LYS A 35 -12.51 -5.41 -6.03
CA LYS A 35 -12.58 -5.36 -4.57
C LYS A 35 -11.52 -6.29 -3.99
N TYR A 36 -10.44 -5.70 -3.50
CA TYR A 36 -9.38 -6.43 -2.82
C TYR A 36 -9.74 -6.72 -1.37
N ARG A 37 -9.22 -7.82 -0.88
CA ARG A 37 -9.19 -8.22 0.53
C ARG A 37 -7.76 -8.52 0.95
N ILE A 38 -7.44 -8.43 2.23
CA ILE A 38 -6.12 -8.77 2.76
C ILE A 38 -6.15 -10.19 3.28
N CYS A 39 -5.22 -11.00 2.79
CA CYS A 39 -5.02 -12.39 3.18
C CYS A 39 -3.63 -12.60 3.79
N SER A 40 -3.46 -13.74 4.44
CA SER A 40 -2.16 -14.21 4.91
C SER A 40 -1.95 -15.67 4.56
N ILE A 41 -0.69 -16.05 4.42
CA ILE A 41 -0.23 -17.43 4.27
C ILE A 41 0.99 -17.64 5.14
N GLY A 42 1.04 -18.78 5.85
CA GLY A 42 2.19 -19.14 6.66
C GLY A 42 3.42 -19.39 5.81
N PHE A 43 4.59 -19.03 6.32
CA PHE A 43 5.87 -19.26 5.70
C PHE A 43 6.85 -19.88 6.69
N ASP A 44 7.49 -20.96 6.30
CA ASP A 44 8.58 -21.59 7.03
C ASP A 44 9.92 -21.13 6.44
N PRO A 45 10.65 -20.22 7.11
CA PRO A 45 11.91 -19.71 6.62
C PRO A 45 13.04 -20.74 6.65
N GLN A 46 12.94 -21.83 7.43
CA GLN A 46 13.96 -22.88 7.49
C GLN A 46 13.90 -23.78 6.26
N ASN A 47 12.69 -24.16 5.86
CA ASN A 47 12.47 -25.02 4.71
C ASN A 47 12.15 -24.24 3.43
N ASN A 48 12.04 -22.90 3.51
CA ASN A 48 11.66 -22.01 2.42
C ASN A 48 10.34 -22.42 1.75
N GLN A 49 9.31 -22.72 2.56
CA GLN A 49 8.04 -23.25 2.08
C GLN A 49 6.86 -22.45 2.63
N PHE A 50 5.86 -22.26 1.79
CA PHE A 50 4.57 -21.72 2.20
C PHE A 50 3.63 -22.82 2.69
N SER A 51 2.76 -22.46 3.63
CA SER A 51 1.66 -23.34 4.03
C SER A 51 0.68 -23.53 2.87
N LYS A 52 -0.22 -24.51 2.98
CA LYS A 52 -1.26 -24.75 1.97
C LYS A 52 -2.50 -23.88 2.19
N GLN A 53 -2.67 -23.37 3.41
CA GLN A 53 -3.86 -22.61 3.80
C GLN A 53 -3.62 -21.11 3.67
N VAL A 54 -4.57 -20.43 3.04
CA VAL A 54 -4.64 -18.97 2.96
C VAL A 54 -5.80 -18.52 3.85
N ASP A 55 -5.50 -17.64 4.80
CA ASP A 55 -6.49 -17.06 5.70
C ASP A 55 -6.87 -15.65 5.24
N THR A 56 -8.16 -15.35 5.20
CA THR A 56 -8.65 -13.99 4.96
C THR A 56 -8.69 -13.22 6.28
N LEU A 57 -7.94 -12.12 6.37
CA LEU A 57 -7.83 -11.29 7.57
C LEU A 57 -8.81 -10.12 7.56
N ILE A 58 -8.86 -9.41 6.43
CA ILE A 58 -9.68 -8.21 6.27
C ILE A 58 -10.43 -8.32 4.95
N ASP A 59 -11.74 -8.35 5.05
CA ASP A 59 -12.65 -8.34 3.90
C ASP A 59 -13.78 -7.33 4.14
N LEU A 60 -13.83 -6.29 3.32
CA LEU A 60 -14.86 -5.27 3.32
C LEU A 60 -15.66 -5.28 2.01
N THR A 61 -15.60 -6.36 1.23
CA THR A 61 -16.29 -6.45 -0.05
C THR A 61 -17.81 -6.37 0.11
N ASN A 62 -18.37 -6.95 1.17
CA ASN A 62 -19.80 -6.83 1.51
C ASN A 62 -20.22 -5.40 1.90
N ALA A 63 -19.27 -4.57 2.36
CA ALA A 63 -19.47 -3.15 2.60
C ALA A 63 -19.17 -2.29 1.36
N GLY A 64 -18.97 -2.92 0.20
CA GLY A 64 -18.67 -2.25 -1.06
C GLY A 64 -17.27 -1.68 -1.15
N LYS A 65 -16.35 -2.02 -0.24
CA LYS A 65 -14.99 -1.47 -0.20
C LYS A 65 -13.92 -2.46 -0.66
N SER A 66 -12.88 -1.93 -1.29
CA SER A 66 -11.63 -2.60 -1.64
C SER A 66 -10.56 -2.24 -0.62
N VAL A 67 -9.90 -3.23 -0.02
CA VAL A 67 -8.87 -3.02 1.02
C VAL A 67 -7.48 -3.26 0.45
N THR A 68 -6.60 -2.28 0.58
CA THR A 68 -5.27 -2.30 -0.06
C THR A 68 -4.20 -1.63 0.80
N LEU A 69 -2.95 -1.63 0.32
CA LEU A 69 -1.80 -0.95 0.92
C LEU A 69 -1.60 -1.33 2.41
N PRO A 70 -1.58 -2.62 2.75
CA PRO A 70 -1.37 -3.03 4.12
C PRO A 70 0.04 -2.70 4.60
N SER A 71 0.16 -2.35 5.88
CA SER A 71 1.40 -2.02 6.57
C SER A 71 1.34 -2.54 8.00
N ILE A 72 2.23 -3.46 8.36
CA ILE A 72 2.26 -4.05 9.69
C ILE A 72 3.19 -3.28 10.62
N SER A 73 2.78 -3.12 11.88
CA SER A 73 3.64 -2.54 12.92
C SER A 73 4.82 -3.47 13.24
N PRO A 74 6.02 -2.94 13.56
CA PRO A 74 7.19 -3.75 13.89
C PRO A 74 7.01 -4.74 15.04
N ASP A 75 6.09 -4.47 15.98
CA ASP A 75 5.72 -5.41 17.05
C ASP A 75 4.70 -6.47 16.61
N GLY A 76 4.25 -6.42 15.34
CA GLY A 76 3.29 -7.36 14.77
C GLY A 76 1.85 -7.21 15.26
N GLN A 77 1.55 -6.21 16.12
CA GLN A 77 0.25 -6.10 16.76
C GLN A 77 -0.82 -5.48 15.86
N PHE A 78 -0.46 -4.57 14.97
CA PHE A 78 -1.41 -3.83 14.14
C PHE A 78 -1.06 -3.91 12.66
N ILE A 79 -2.09 -4.05 11.83
CA ILE A 79 -2.01 -3.84 10.39
C ILE A 79 -2.84 -2.61 10.06
N ALA A 80 -2.21 -1.54 9.58
CA ALA A 80 -2.90 -0.41 8.99
C ALA A 80 -3.10 -0.66 7.49
N CYS A 81 -4.25 -0.29 6.96
CA CYS A 81 -4.56 -0.44 5.53
C CYS A 81 -5.48 0.67 5.06
N SER A 82 -5.60 0.82 3.75
CA SER A 82 -6.53 1.76 3.13
C SER A 82 -7.73 1.00 2.57
N ALA A 83 -8.92 1.55 2.72
CA ALA A 83 -10.13 1.02 2.12
C ALA A 83 -10.83 2.09 1.30
N ALA A 84 -11.08 1.80 0.02
CA ALA A 84 -11.71 2.69 -0.95
C ALA A 84 -12.88 1.98 -1.64
N PRO A 85 -13.77 2.68 -2.36
CA PRO A 85 -14.88 2.04 -3.08
C PRO A 85 -14.44 0.96 -4.07
N HIS A 86 -13.24 1.04 -4.64
CA HIS A 86 -12.74 0.07 -5.63
C HIS A 86 -11.23 0.18 -5.85
N GLY A 87 -10.67 -0.78 -6.57
CA GLY A 87 -9.31 -0.75 -7.10
C GLY A 87 -8.21 -0.92 -6.06
N CYS A 88 -6.99 -0.56 -6.46
CA CYS A 88 -5.78 -0.68 -5.61
C CYS A 88 -5.02 0.63 -5.41
N PHE A 89 -5.37 1.69 -6.13
CA PHE A 89 -4.74 3.01 -6.03
C PHE A 89 -5.59 3.96 -5.18
N SER A 90 -5.80 3.60 -3.93
CA SER A 90 -6.69 4.29 -2.99
C SER A 90 -6.34 5.76 -2.76
N SER A 91 -5.06 6.15 -2.89
CA SER A 91 -4.61 7.54 -2.73
C SER A 91 -5.21 8.55 -3.74
N TRP A 92 -5.87 8.06 -4.79
CA TRP A 92 -6.54 8.89 -5.81
C TRP A 92 -8.06 8.93 -5.66
N ILE A 93 -8.60 8.19 -4.70
CA ILE A 93 -10.04 8.05 -4.48
C ILE A 93 -10.39 8.83 -3.20
N PRO A 94 -11.18 9.92 -3.27
CA PRO A 94 -11.48 10.77 -2.11
C PRO A 94 -12.02 9.98 -0.91
N GLU A 95 -12.87 8.99 -1.16
CA GLU A 95 -13.50 8.13 -0.15
C GLU A 95 -12.55 7.07 0.43
N SER A 96 -11.24 7.20 0.21
CA SER A 96 -10.24 6.30 0.78
C SER A 96 -9.99 6.63 2.24
N ASP A 97 -10.34 5.70 3.12
CA ASP A 97 -10.15 5.75 4.56
C ASP A 97 -9.07 4.80 5.05
N LEU A 98 -8.44 5.14 6.17
CA LEU A 98 -7.56 4.24 6.89
C LEU A 98 -8.35 3.36 7.86
N TYR A 99 -7.93 2.11 7.94
CA TYR A 99 -8.43 1.11 8.87
C TYR A 99 -7.27 0.50 9.63
N LEU A 100 -7.54 0.06 10.86
CA LEU A 100 -6.58 -0.60 11.72
C LEU A 100 -7.11 -1.98 12.14
N TYR A 101 -6.34 -3.01 11.85
CA TYR A 101 -6.63 -4.38 12.27
C TYR A 101 -5.68 -4.78 13.39
N ASN A 102 -6.23 -5.22 14.53
CA ASN A 102 -5.46 -5.76 15.63
C ASN A 102 -5.29 -7.28 15.44
N THR A 103 -4.07 -7.73 15.23
CA THR A 103 -3.75 -9.14 14.93
C THR A 103 -4.03 -10.09 16.09
N LYS A 104 -3.96 -9.59 17.34
CA LYS A 104 -4.22 -10.39 18.56
C LYS A 104 -5.72 -10.57 18.80
N THR A 105 -6.48 -9.48 18.74
CA THR A 105 -7.92 -9.51 18.99
C THR A 105 -8.75 -9.83 17.76
N LYS A 106 -8.10 -9.82 16.58
CA LYS A 106 -8.74 -10.00 15.26
C LYS A 106 -9.86 -9.00 14.97
N LYS A 107 -9.79 -7.82 15.57
CA LYS A 107 -10.76 -6.75 15.38
C LYS A 107 -10.24 -5.74 14.36
N LEU A 108 -11.12 -5.37 13.43
CA LEU A 108 -10.93 -4.27 12.50
C LEU A 108 -11.72 -3.06 12.98
N ILE A 109 -11.09 -1.90 13.01
CA ILE A 109 -11.71 -0.61 13.32
C ILE A 109 -11.39 0.40 12.21
N ALA A 110 -12.35 1.28 11.90
CA ALA A 110 -12.07 2.46 11.11
C ALA A 110 -11.18 3.40 11.93
N ALA A 111 -10.11 3.91 11.34
CA ALA A 111 -9.20 4.83 12.01
C ALA A 111 -9.76 6.27 11.94
N THR A 112 -10.94 6.49 12.52
CA THR A 112 -11.73 7.74 12.38
C THR A 112 -10.96 8.99 12.76
N GLU A 113 -10.09 8.91 13.78
CA GLU A 113 -9.22 10.04 14.18
C GLU A 113 -8.20 10.40 13.09
N TRP A 114 -7.85 9.46 12.22
CA TRP A 114 -6.89 9.65 11.14
C TRP A 114 -7.54 10.01 9.82
N ASN A 115 -8.83 9.78 9.65
CA ASN A 115 -9.55 10.01 8.41
C ASN A 115 -10.10 11.43 8.31
N SER A 116 -10.34 11.88 7.09
CA SER A 116 -10.92 13.17 6.73
C SER A 116 -11.94 12.98 5.60
N PRO A 117 -12.61 14.01 5.13
CA PRO A 117 -13.45 13.92 3.93
C PRO A 117 -12.68 13.61 2.63
N GLU A 118 -11.34 13.74 2.65
CA GLU A 118 -10.46 13.49 1.53
C GLU A 118 -9.68 12.19 1.71
N ALA A 119 -8.98 11.75 0.66
CA ALA A 119 -8.25 10.49 0.66
C ALA A 119 -7.11 10.42 1.68
N GLU A 120 -7.07 9.34 2.45
CA GLU A 120 -5.92 8.90 3.24
C GLU A 120 -5.41 7.54 2.78
N SER A 121 -4.08 7.38 2.73
CA SER A 121 -3.46 6.14 2.26
C SER A 121 -1.98 6.01 2.66
N CYS A 122 -1.34 4.92 2.25
CA CYS A 122 0.11 4.74 2.27
C CYS A 122 0.74 4.90 3.66
N THR A 123 0.31 4.09 4.61
CA THR A 123 0.83 4.12 5.98
C THR A 123 2.24 3.51 6.09
N THR A 124 3.04 4.04 7.02
CA THR A 124 4.29 3.43 7.48
C THR A 124 4.48 3.64 8.98
N TRP A 125 5.12 2.67 9.63
CA TRP A 125 5.30 2.62 11.07
C TRP A 125 6.70 3.06 11.49
N SER A 126 6.78 3.71 12.64
CA SER A 126 8.05 3.88 13.35
C SER A 126 8.53 2.56 13.94
N SER A 127 9.84 2.44 14.15
CA SER A 127 10.46 1.22 14.68
C SER A 127 10.00 0.82 16.09
N ASN A 128 9.41 1.75 16.86
CA ASN A 128 8.83 1.48 18.17
C ASN A 128 7.33 1.16 18.11
N SER A 129 6.74 1.05 16.91
CA SER A 129 5.32 0.75 16.67
C SER A 129 4.33 1.74 17.29
N ARG A 130 4.75 2.98 17.55
CA ARG A 130 3.92 3.99 18.23
C ARG A 130 3.62 5.22 17.39
N TRP A 131 4.29 5.38 16.27
CA TRP A 131 4.03 6.47 15.34
C TRP A 131 3.74 5.92 13.96
N VAL A 132 2.77 6.51 13.30
CA VAL A 132 2.38 6.20 11.93
C VAL A 132 2.48 7.46 11.10
N ILE A 133 3.14 7.37 9.94
CA ILE A 133 3.07 8.40 8.91
C ILE A 133 2.22 7.88 7.78
N PHE A 134 1.36 8.71 7.25
CA PHE A 134 0.51 8.40 6.10
C PHE A 134 0.38 9.59 5.15
N SER A 135 -0.05 9.33 3.94
CA SER A 135 -0.36 10.34 2.95
C SER A 135 -1.84 10.71 3.01
N GLY A 136 -2.15 11.99 2.96
CA GLY A 136 -3.53 12.47 2.91
C GLY A 136 -3.67 13.73 2.06
N ARG A 137 -4.88 13.97 1.54
CA ARG A 137 -5.21 15.13 0.69
C ARG A 137 -6.04 16.19 1.39
N ARG A 138 -6.17 16.12 2.69
CA ARG A 138 -7.08 16.93 3.53
C ARG A 138 -6.90 18.45 3.46
N GLU A 139 -5.80 18.94 2.88
CA GLU A 139 -5.57 20.39 2.75
C GLU A 139 -6.31 21.00 1.55
N ASP A 140 -6.27 20.32 0.39
CA ASP A 140 -6.72 20.87 -0.88
C ASP A 140 -7.42 19.85 -1.81
N GLY A 141 -7.54 18.60 -1.38
CA GLY A 141 -8.10 17.51 -2.20
C GLY A 141 -7.22 17.06 -3.38
N ILE A 142 -6.07 17.71 -3.60
CA ILE A 142 -5.24 17.55 -4.79
C ILE A 142 -3.90 16.89 -4.46
N TYR A 143 -3.14 17.50 -3.53
CA TYR A 143 -1.78 17.07 -3.23
C TYR A 143 -1.72 16.22 -1.97
N ASN A 144 -1.16 15.02 -2.09
CA ASN A 144 -0.82 14.22 -0.92
C ASN A 144 0.22 14.95 -0.08
N ARG A 145 -0.11 15.14 1.20
CA ARG A 145 0.80 15.64 2.24
C ARG A 145 1.05 14.53 3.24
N LEU A 146 2.13 14.64 3.99
CA LEU A 146 2.49 13.65 5.01
C LEU A 146 1.93 14.08 6.36
N TYR A 147 1.18 13.19 6.97
CA TYR A 147 0.64 13.36 8.32
C TYR A 147 1.27 12.34 9.24
N ILE A 148 1.49 12.71 10.48
CA ILE A 148 2.00 11.84 11.52
C ILE A 148 1.01 11.78 12.66
N ALA A 149 0.78 10.59 13.20
CA ALA A 149 -0.11 10.33 14.32
C ALA A 149 0.51 9.33 15.28
N HIS A 150 0.11 9.41 16.54
CA HIS A 150 0.50 8.46 17.58
C HIS A 150 -0.59 7.41 17.76
N ILE A 151 -0.17 6.20 18.10
CA ILE A 151 -1.01 5.09 18.54
C ILE A 151 -0.41 4.50 19.81
N ASP A 152 -1.23 4.27 20.82
CA ASP A 152 -0.77 3.61 22.04
C ASP A 152 -0.73 2.08 21.90
N SER A 153 -0.29 1.40 22.97
CA SER A 153 -0.16 -0.07 22.98
C SER A 153 -1.48 -0.83 22.95
N VAL A 154 -2.59 -0.15 23.26
CA VAL A 154 -3.93 -0.76 23.24
C VAL A 154 -4.74 -0.40 21.99
N GLY A 155 -4.21 0.52 21.14
CA GLY A 155 -4.82 0.88 19.87
C GLY A 155 -5.60 2.20 19.87
N ASN A 156 -5.46 3.05 20.92
CA ASN A 156 -6.03 4.39 20.91
C ASN A 156 -5.25 5.28 19.96
N LEU A 157 -5.95 5.99 19.09
CA LEU A 157 -5.40 6.85 18.05
C LEU A 157 -5.38 8.31 18.52
N SER A 158 -4.28 9.01 18.30
CA SER A 158 -4.23 10.46 18.45
C SER A 158 -4.66 11.15 17.16
N LYS A 159 -5.10 12.41 17.28
CA LYS A 159 -5.32 13.27 16.12
C LYS A 159 -4.01 13.44 15.33
N PRO A 160 -4.02 13.27 14.02
CA PRO A 160 -2.84 13.47 13.19
C PRO A 160 -2.52 14.95 13.01
N PHE A 161 -1.26 15.25 12.74
CA PHE A 161 -0.83 16.58 12.33
C PHE A 161 0.07 16.52 11.11
N LEU A 162 0.08 17.58 10.34
CA LEU A 162 0.91 17.73 9.15
C LEU A 162 2.39 17.62 9.57
N LEU A 163 3.15 16.77 8.87
CA LEU A 163 4.57 16.57 9.17
C LEU A 163 5.31 17.91 9.03
N PRO A 164 5.91 18.45 10.13
CA PRO A 164 6.55 19.75 10.10
C PRO A 164 7.70 19.80 9.08
N GLN A 165 7.76 20.88 8.33
CA GLN A 165 8.86 21.21 7.44
C GLN A 165 9.70 22.32 8.07
N ARG A 166 10.96 22.45 7.63
CA ARG A 166 11.85 23.53 8.10
C ARG A 166 11.25 24.91 7.83
N ASP A 167 10.59 25.08 6.69
CA ASP A 167 9.79 26.24 6.34
C ASP A 167 8.30 25.88 6.56
N PRO A 168 7.59 26.49 7.51
CA PRO A 168 6.19 26.18 7.76
C PRO A 168 5.27 26.40 6.55
N THR A 169 5.65 27.28 5.62
CA THR A 169 4.87 27.59 4.41
C THR A 169 5.22 26.66 3.24
N TYR A 170 6.16 25.74 3.41
CA TYR A 170 6.66 24.87 2.34
C TYR A 170 5.53 24.13 1.61
N ASN A 171 4.63 23.50 2.36
CA ASN A 171 3.55 22.71 1.79
C ASN A 171 2.54 23.54 0.98
N GLN A 172 2.37 24.83 1.30
CA GLN A 172 1.50 25.75 0.55
C GLN A 172 2.05 26.06 -0.85
N ARG A 173 3.37 25.99 -1.04
CA ARG A 173 4.07 26.31 -2.29
C ARG A 173 4.54 25.08 -3.04
N ASN A 174 4.52 23.92 -2.40
CA ASN A 174 5.00 22.69 -3.00
C ASN A 174 3.93 22.04 -3.88
N LEU A 175 4.15 22.04 -5.19
CA LEU A 175 3.29 21.43 -6.20
C LEU A 175 3.56 19.93 -6.40
N LYS A 176 4.29 19.27 -5.47
CA LYS A 176 4.59 17.84 -5.52
C LYS A 176 3.75 17.10 -4.49
N ALA A 177 3.22 15.96 -4.87
CA ALA A 177 2.56 15.04 -3.97
C ALA A 177 3.57 14.07 -3.33
N TYR A 178 3.36 13.72 -2.06
CA TYR A 178 4.09 12.66 -1.38
C TYR A 178 3.25 11.39 -1.39
N ASN A 179 3.85 10.25 -1.78
CA ASN A 179 3.08 9.04 -2.00
C ASN A 179 3.34 7.97 -0.95
N LEU A 180 4.50 7.36 -0.96
CA LEU A 180 4.85 6.25 -0.10
C LEU A 180 5.89 6.70 0.94
N PRO A 181 5.46 7.26 2.10
CA PRO A 181 6.40 7.63 3.13
C PRO A 181 7.14 6.39 3.66
N ARG A 182 8.39 6.57 4.08
CA ARG A 182 9.16 5.52 4.75
C ARG A 182 9.92 6.12 5.92
N LEU A 183 9.67 5.61 7.11
CA LEU A 183 10.50 5.89 8.28
C LEU A 183 11.72 4.99 8.26
N ILE A 184 12.89 5.57 8.49
CA ILE A 184 14.16 4.87 8.50
C ILE A 184 14.90 5.12 9.81
N LYS A 185 15.77 4.18 10.20
CA LYS A 185 16.70 4.37 11.30
C LYS A 185 18.00 4.98 10.77
N GLY A 186 18.40 6.11 11.35
CA GLY A 186 19.64 6.78 10.98
C GLY A 186 19.54 7.70 9.77
N LYS A 187 20.69 8.25 9.38
CA LYS A 187 20.82 9.24 8.31
C LYS A 187 20.95 8.55 6.94
N VAL A 188 20.23 9.05 5.93
CA VAL A 188 20.50 8.67 4.52
C VAL A 188 21.85 9.28 4.13
N THR A 189 22.82 8.44 3.80
CA THR A 189 24.19 8.86 3.43
C THR A 189 24.36 9.12 1.93
N ILE A 190 23.42 8.60 1.11
CA ILE A 190 23.46 8.76 -0.35
C ILE A 190 22.67 9.99 -0.74
N SER A 191 23.29 10.89 -1.52
CA SER A 191 22.60 12.09 -1.98
C SER A 191 21.56 11.78 -3.08
N PRO A 192 20.45 12.54 -3.18
CA PRO A 192 19.48 12.40 -4.27
C PRO A 192 20.12 12.52 -5.66
N ILE A 193 21.14 13.37 -5.80
CA ILE A 193 21.89 13.56 -7.06
C ILE A 193 22.64 12.28 -7.44
N THR A 194 23.23 11.58 -6.47
CA THR A 194 23.92 10.31 -6.71
C THR A 194 22.94 9.25 -7.19
N ILE A 195 21.76 9.16 -6.58
CA ILE A 195 20.70 8.24 -6.99
C ILE A 195 20.25 8.56 -8.44
N GLY A 196 20.00 9.83 -8.75
CA GLY A 196 19.65 10.29 -10.10
C GLY A 196 20.70 9.90 -11.15
N ARG A 197 21.98 10.17 -10.87
CA ARG A 197 23.08 9.78 -11.76
C ARG A 197 23.15 8.27 -11.98
N CYS A 198 22.95 7.46 -10.94
CA CYS A 198 22.89 6.00 -11.08
C CYS A 198 21.71 5.55 -11.95
N ALA A 199 20.56 6.20 -11.85
CA ALA A 199 19.39 5.89 -12.66
C ALA A 199 19.58 6.24 -14.15
N GLU A 200 20.37 7.28 -14.45
CA GLU A 200 20.68 7.74 -15.80
C GLU A 200 21.90 7.02 -16.42
N ALA A 201 22.72 6.34 -15.62
CA ALA A 201 23.95 5.72 -16.06
C ALA A 201 23.70 4.69 -17.19
N LYS A 202 24.58 4.70 -18.19
CA LYS A 202 24.62 3.68 -19.25
C LYS A 202 25.06 2.34 -18.64
N GLY A 203 24.50 1.24 -19.10
CA GLY A 203 24.87 -0.11 -18.62
C GLY A 203 23.80 -0.76 -17.75
N LYS A 204 22.53 -0.42 -17.95
CA LYS A 204 21.39 -1.09 -17.31
C LYS A 204 21.41 -2.58 -17.62
N LYS A 205 21.39 -3.42 -16.59
CA LYS A 205 21.19 -4.86 -16.80
C LYS A 205 19.77 -5.06 -17.32
N SER A 206 19.64 -5.70 -18.48
CA SER A 206 18.32 -6.10 -18.97
C SER A 206 17.77 -7.20 -18.06
N VAL A 207 16.56 -7.01 -17.59
CA VAL A 207 15.81 -8.04 -16.87
C VAL A 207 15.01 -8.82 -17.91
N ARG A 208 15.11 -10.15 -17.90
CA ARG A 208 14.29 -11.03 -18.73
C ARG A 208 13.45 -11.90 -17.83
N PHE A 209 12.21 -12.14 -18.20
CA PHE A 209 11.39 -13.15 -17.55
C PHE A 209 12.02 -14.53 -17.75
N SER A 210 12.07 -15.35 -16.70
CA SER A 210 12.52 -16.73 -16.85
C SER A 210 11.51 -17.49 -17.72
N LYS A 211 12.01 -18.37 -18.59
CA LYS A 211 11.15 -19.17 -19.48
C LYS A 211 10.12 -20.05 -18.74
N HIS A 212 10.25 -20.20 -17.43
CA HIS A 212 9.42 -21.09 -16.59
C HIS A 212 8.38 -20.35 -15.74
N SER A 213 8.38 -19.02 -15.72
CA SER A 213 7.58 -18.28 -14.74
C SER A 213 6.45 -17.42 -15.31
N TYR A 214 6.26 -17.35 -16.61
CA TYR A 214 5.21 -16.48 -17.15
C TYR A 214 4.72 -16.94 -18.53
N LYS A 215 3.46 -17.36 -18.60
CA LYS A 215 2.68 -17.29 -19.84
C LYS A 215 2.09 -15.88 -19.89
N PRO A 216 2.46 -15.02 -20.84
CA PRO A 216 1.83 -13.73 -20.99
C PRO A 216 0.35 -13.95 -21.28
N LEU A 217 -0.52 -13.31 -20.50
CA LEU A 217 -1.95 -13.23 -20.74
C LEU A 217 -2.24 -12.12 -21.78
N ILE A 218 -1.47 -12.10 -22.85
CA ILE A 218 -1.79 -11.26 -24.01
C ILE A 218 -2.71 -12.12 -24.86
N ASN A 219 -4.01 -11.79 -24.81
CA ASN A 219 -4.93 -12.29 -25.83
C ASN A 219 -4.41 -11.82 -27.18
N GLU A 220 -4.36 -12.72 -28.15
CA GLU A 220 -4.04 -12.51 -29.56
C GLU A 220 -4.99 -11.55 -30.31
N ALA A 221 -5.66 -10.64 -29.58
CA ALA A 221 -6.67 -9.73 -30.12
C ALA A 221 -6.12 -8.39 -30.61
N THR A 222 -4.79 -8.18 -30.64
CA THR A 222 -4.20 -6.89 -31.08
C THR A 222 -3.27 -6.98 -32.30
N GLU A 223 -3.25 -8.10 -33.04
CA GLU A 223 -2.44 -8.18 -34.28
C GLU A 223 -3.18 -7.75 -35.57
N ASN A 224 -4.40 -7.20 -35.48
CA ASN A 224 -5.15 -6.77 -36.68
C ASN A 224 -5.34 -5.25 -36.82
N HIS A 225 -4.32 -4.43 -36.53
CA HIS A 225 -4.34 -3.02 -36.91
C HIS A 225 -2.99 -2.54 -37.50
N SER A 226 -2.54 -3.26 -38.51
CA SER A 226 -1.52 -2.70 -39.41
C SER A 226 -1.84 -3.07 -40.85
N GLU A 227 -2.93 -2.54 -41.37
CA GLU A 227 -3.15 -2.37 -42.81
C GLU A 227 -4.38 -1.46 -43.01
N ILE A 228 -4.15 -0.14 -42.94
CA ILE A 228 -4.95 0.83 -43.72
C ILE A 228 -3.96 1.88 -44.22
N ASN A 229 -3.78 1.92 -45.53
CA ASN A 229 -3.08 2.88 -46.37
C ASN A 229 -3.33 4.35 -46.01
#